data_9c9b90a7fc48a8dfd07cfb395cb4f162
#
_entry.id   9c9b90a7fc48a8dfd07cfb395cb4f162
#
_cell.length_a   1.000
_cell.length_b   1.000
_cell.length_c   1.000
_cell.angle_alpha   90.00
_cell.angle_beta   90.00
_cell.angle_gamma   90.00
#
_symmetry.space_group_name_H-M   'P 1'
#
loop_
_entity.id
_entity.type
_entity.pdbx_description
1 polymer ?
#
loop_
_entity_poly.entity_id
_entity_poly.type
_entity_poly.pdbx_seq_one_letter_code
_entity_poly.pdbx_strand_id
1 'polypeptide(L)'
;KKKNSPVNHLEKGSGCAIILESKKRQVSYMILVDKNIKELSAEGKLIKEAYTEENVNSISYDLTLGSFADKAETEKKLIPGATVIIKTKEKLSIPDNITGRVGEKNSLLRMGLKVDGPQYQPGHTTYAFLRVQNISADEITLKVGMHIAQIYFEELKERPEKTYAEQENASFQNEDEYRHFGKYEEAYRKNIKAFEKMQDIKENIESASHRIYGNVLTLMGIIVAIFSLISINSRIFDGQTISPSYIIAMNLSLTFCIAVMLGMILFLINKGRGKGFAIIYGIVLLILGIASVIFCSKF
;
A
#
# COMPACT_ATOMS: atom_id res chain seq x y z
N LYS A 1 -47.61 86.13 -1.55
CA LYS A 1 -47.12 86.76 -0.31
C LYS A 1 -45.94 85.94 0.16
N LYS A 2 -44.73 86.38 -0.14
CA LYS A 2 -43.76 87.05 0.71
C LYS A 2 -43.66 86.41 2.10
N LYS A 3 -42.53 85.95 2.63
CA LYS A 3 -41.21 86.58 2.76
C LYS A 3 -40.19 85.63 3.38
N ASN A 4 -39.00 85.71 2.90
CA ASN A 4 -37.73 86.03 3.57
C ASN A 4 -37.01 84.86 4.34
N SER A 5 -35.89 84.61 3.78
CA SER A 5 -34.66 84.14 4.46
C SER A 5 -34.12 85.16 5.46
N PRO A 6 -33.20 84.79 6.34
CA PRO A 6 -31.79 85.12 6.13
C PRO A 6 -30.83 83.94 6.51
N VAL A 7 -29.83 83.71 5.73
CA VAL A 7 -28.43 84.19 5.74
C VAL A 7 -27.63 83.90 7.03
N ASN A 8 -26.62 83.04 6.85
CA ASN A 8 -25.28 83.02 7.42
C ASN A 8 -25.05 82.64 8.88
N HIS A 9 -24.28 81.52 9.06
CA HIS A 9 -22.87 81.74 9.40
C HIS A 9 -22.05 80.47 9.10
N LEU A 10 -20.97 80.67 8.32
CA LEU A 10 -19.85 79.75 8.19
C LEU A 10 -19.15 79.56 9.54
N GLU A 11 -19.08 78.37 10.05
CA GLU A 11 -17.96 77.97 10.91
C GLU A 11 -17.18 76.90 10.23
N LYS A 12 -16.03 77.30 9.74
CA LYS A 12 -14.92 76.37 9.36
C LYS A 12 -14.32 75.78 10.64
N GLY A 13 -14.26 74.47 10.72
CA GLY A 13 -13.32 73.83 11.65
C GLY A 13 -13.92 72.65 12.35
N SER A 14 -13.83 71.50 11.72
CA SER A 14 -13.61 70.19 12.31
C SER A 14 -13.92 69.02 11.34
N GLY A 15 -13.73 69.26 10.05
CA GLY A 15 -13.95 68.25 9.01
C GLY A 15 -12.79 67.23 8.81
N CYS A 16 -11.73 67.34 9.63
CA CYS A 16 -10.53 66.48 9.37
C CYS A 16 -10.25 65.41 10.43
N ALA A 17 -11.01 65.36 11.53
CA ALA A 17 -10.79 64.40 12.61
C ALA A 17 -11.71 63.18 12.56
N ILE A 18 -12.78 63.19 11.76
CA ILE A 18 -13.76 62.08 11.71
C ILE A 18 -13.48 61.07 10.56
N ILE A 19 -12.58 61.41 9.65
CA ILE A 19 -12.24 60.51 8.51
C ILE A 19 -11.13 59.49 8.88
N LEU A 20 -10.49 59.59 10.03
CA LEU A 20 -9.39 58.72 10.45
C LEU A 20 -9.82 57.54 11.34
N GLU A 21 -11.05 57.45 11.79
CA GLU A 21 -11.52 56.37 12.67
C GLU A 21 -12.35 55.26 11.98
N SER A 22 -12.62 55.37 10.71
CA SER A 22 -13.34 54.32 10.00
C SER A 22 -12.46 53.45 9.06
N LYS A 23 -11.18 53.30 9.36
CA LYS A 23 -10.52 52.06 8.92
C LYS A 23 -11.07 50.93 9.79
N LYS A 24 -12.28 50.48 9.48
CA LYS A 24 -12.73 49.14 9.84
C LYS A 24 -11.56 48.22 9.49
N ARG A 25 -10.88 47.67 10.51
CA ARG A 25 -9.96 46.56 10.33
C ARG A 25 -10.76 45.51 9.58
N GLN A 26 -10.52 45.39 8.29
CA GLN A 26 -11.00 44.32 7.49
C GLN A 26 -10.25 43.10 8.03
N VAL A 27 -10.92 42.36 8.89
CA VAL A 27 -10.34 41.18 9.51
C VAL A 27 -10.21 40.14 8.41
N SER A 28 -9.04 40.06 7.87
CA SER A 28 -8.63 38.99 6.98
C SER A 28 -8.11 37.85 7.85
N TYR A 29 -8.70 36.66 7.76
CA TYR A 29 -8.04 35.45 8.19
C TYR A 29 -6.80 35.29 7.31
N MET A 30 -5.61 35.33 7.90
CA MET A 30 -4.38 35.25 7.12
C MET A 30 -3.72 33.90 7.28
N ILE A 31 -3.66 33.15 6.17
CA ILE A 31 -2.74 32.03 6.06
C ILE A 31 -1.33 32.60 6.02
N LEU A 32 -0.43 32.06 6.83
CA LEU A 32 0.96 32.47 6.85
C LEU A 32 1.65 32.03 5.56
N VAL A 33 2.40 32.95 4.96
CA VAL A 33 3.21 32.66 3.78
C VAL A 33 4.65 32.32 4.18
N ASP A 34 5.44 31.88 3.22
CA ASP A 34 6.82 31.46 3.37
C ASP A 34 7.68 32.38 4.25
N LYS A 35 7.60 33.69 4.03
CA LYS A 35 8.34 34.69 4.82
C LYS A 35 7.97 34.64 6.30
N ASN A 36 6.68 34.61 6.62
CA ASN A 36 6.21 34.56 8.00
C ASN A 36 6.62 33.24 8.67
N ILE A 37 6.52 32.10 7.92
CA ILE A 37 6.91 30.80 8.43
C ILE A 37 8.42 30.77 8.74
N LYS A 38 9.26 31.31 7.87
CA LYS A 38 10.71 31.41 8.06
C LYS A 38 11.06 32.28 9.28
N GLU A 39 10.52 33.48 9.35
CA GLU A 39 10.76 34.42 10.42
C GLU A 39 10.38 33.85 11.79
N LEU A 40 9.17 33.34 11.93
CA LEU A 40 8.68 32.79 13.19
C LEU A 40 9.42 31.50 13.58
N SER A 41 9.75 30.64 12.61
CA SER A 41 10.50 29.41 12.91
C SER A 41 11.94 29.68 13.31
N ALA A 42 12.60 30.71 12.75
CA ALA A 42 13.92 31.15 13.16
C ALA A 42 13.94 31.65 14.63
N GLU A 43 12.81 32.18 15.11
CA GLU A 43 12.62 32.56 16.52
C GLU A 43 12.26 31.37 17.44
N GLY A 44 12.22 30.14 16.92
CA GLY A 44 11.77 28.95 17.64
C GLY A 44 10.25 28.88 17.88
N LYS A 45 9.50 29.68 17.14
CA LYS A 45 8.04 29.65 17.04
C LYS A 45 7.63 28.84 15.81
N LEU A 46 6.43 28.29 15.76
CA LEU A 46 5.90 27.36 14.76
C LEU A 46 6.66 26.04 14.76
N ILE A 47 7.90 25.99 14.29
CA ILE A 47 8.79 24.83 14.31
C ILE A 47 9.93 25.11 15.29
N LYS A 48 9.91 24.44 16.43
CA LYS A 48 10.87 24.65 17.53
C LYS A 48 12.15 23.84 17.38
N GLU A 49 12.02 22.61 16.91
CA GLU A 49 13.15 21.67 16.74
C GLU A 49 13.11 21.09 15.34
N ALA A 50 14.29 20.79 14.79
CA ALA A 50 14.50 20.21 13.47
C ALA A 50 13.93 21.06 12.29
N TYR A 51 13.85 22.37 12.47
CA TYR A 51 13.51 23.30 11.39
C TYR A 51 14.53 23.23 10.26
N THR A 52 14.06 23.23 9.03
CA THR A 52 14.88 23.26 7.81
C THR A 52 14.23 24.20 6.81
N GLU A 53 14.97 25.19 6.31
CA GLU A 53 14.41 26.22 5.43
C GLU A 53 13.89 25.64 4.11
N GLU A 54 14.53 24.59 3.61
CA GLU A 54 14.14 23.88 2.38
C GLU A 54 12.75 23.24 2.46
N ASN A 55 12.25 22.98 3.67
CA ASN A 55 10.92 22.43 3.89
C ASN A 55 9.80 23.47 3.85
N VAL A 56 10.15 24.76 3.75
CA VAL A 56 9.17 25.84 3.67
C VAL A 56 8.67 25.97 2.24
N ASN A 57 7.36 25.82 2.06
CA ASN A 57 6.65 26.07 0.81
C ASN A 57 5.96 27.44 0.86
N SER A 58 5.32 27.86 -0.22
CA SER A 58 4.68 29.19 -0.32
C SER A 58 3.72 29.52 0.82
N ILE A 59 2.98 28.51 1.33
CA ILE A 59 1.96 28.69 2.38
C ILE A 59 1.96 27.55 3.41
N SER A 60 2.97 26.70 3.42
CA SER A 60 3.03 25.52 4.28
C SER A 60 4.46 25.13 4.59
N TYR A 61 4.62 24.21 5.54
CA TYR A 61 5.88 23.59 5.88
C TYR A 61 5.76 22.06 5.74
N ASP A 62 6.74 21.40 5.11
CA ASP A 62 6.78 19.95 4.96
C ASP A 62 7.21 19.28 6.26
N LEU A 63 6.37 18.39 6.79
CA LEU A 63 6.67 17.59 7.96
C LEU A 63 7.36 16.28 7.55
N THR A 64 8.42 15.93 8.28
CA THR A 64 9.26 14.77 8.01
C THR A 64 8.93 13.62 8.95
N LEU A 65 8.83 12.39 8.45
CA LEU A 65 8.70 11.19 9.26
C LEU A 65 9.97 11.01 10.12
N GLY A 66 9.84 11.17 11.42
CA GLY A 66 10.94 11.05 12.38
C GLY A 66 11.11 9.63 12.92
N SER A 67 10.00 8.99 13.30
CA SER A 67 9.99 7.60 13.76
C SER A 67 8.60 6.98 13.66
N PHE A 68 8.56 5.66 13.68
CA PHE A 68 7.33 4.91 13.91
C PHE A 68 7.04 4.80 15.41
N ALA A 69 5.80 4.46 15.78
CA ALA A 69 5.42 4.33 17.20
C ALA A 69 6.27 3.30 17.95
N ASP A 70 6.75 2.26 17.29
CA ASP A 70 7.63 1.23 17.89
C ASP A 70 9.12 1.52 17.77
N LYS A 71 9.55 2.69 17.39
CA LYS A 71 10.93 3.23 17.35
C LYS A 71 12.05 2.31 16.81
N ALA A 72 11.81 1.01 16.69
CA ALA A 72 12.80 0.01 16.28
C ALA A 72 13.00 -0.05 14.77
N GLU A 73 12.01 0.36 14.01
CA GLU A 73 11.99 0.24 12.56
C GLU A 73 12.28 1.58 11.89
N THR A 74 13.15 1.57 10.89
CA THR A 74 13.46 2.73 10.05
C THR A 74 12.61 2.76 8.77
N GLU A 75 11.96 1.64 8.44
CA GLU A 75 11.02 1.56 7.33
C GLU A 75 9.87 0.59 7.68
N LYS A 76 8.70 0.87 7.15
CA LYS A 76 7.50 0.00 7.27
C LYS A 76 6.79 -0.15 5.93
N LYS A 77 6.43 -1.38 5.63
CA LYS A 77 5.59 -1.73 4.49
C LYS A 77 4.12 -1.65 4.88
N LEU A 78 3.38 -0.77 4.23
CA LEU A 78 1.94 -0.65 4.38
C LEU A 78 1.24 -1.42 3.26
N ILE A 79 0.70 -2.59 3.59
CA ILE A 79 -0.22 -3.30 2.71
C ILE A 79 -1.54 -2.52 2.57
N PRO A 80 -2.37 -2.79 1.54
CA PRO A 80 -3.68 -2.18 1.39
C PRO A 80 -4.50 -2.22 2.67
N GLY A 81 -5.03 -1.08 3.10
CA GLY A 81 -5.82 -0.91 4.33
C GLY A 81 -5.01 -0.81 5.63
N ALA A 82 -3.71 -1.06 5.62
CA ALA A 82 -2.89 -0.94 6.81
C ALA A 82 -2.77 0.50 7.30
N THR A 83 -2.77 0.67 8.61
CA THR A 83 -2.68 1.96 9.29
C THR A 83 -1.56 1.94 10.30
N VAL A 84 -0.74 2.99 10.31
CA VAL A 84 0.34 3.20 11.30
C VAL A 84 0.26 4.59 11.90
N ILE A 85 0.79 4.74 13.10
CA ILE A 85 1.03 6.06 13.70
C ILE A 85 2.51 6.37 13.56
N ILE A 86 2.79 7.57 13.10
CA ILE A 86 4.15 8.10 12.99
C ILE A 86 4.33 9.32 13.88
N LYS A 87 5.56 9.58 14.30
CA LYS A 87 6.01 10.80 14.94
C LYS A 87 6.80 11.62 13.92
N THR A 88 6.55 12.91 13.84
CA THR A 88 7.36 13.80 12.99
C THR A 88 8.73 14.07 13.61
N LYS A 89 9.68 14.45 12.78
CA LYS A 89 11.00 14.90 13.22
C LYS A 89 10.91 16.28 13.89
N GLU A 90 10.03 17.13 13.38
CA GLU A 90 9.83 18.47 13.81
C GLU A 90 9.00 18.53 15.10
N LYS A 91 9.43 19.36 16.04
CA LYS A 91 8.64 19.74 17.22
C LYS A 91 7.96 21.07 16.96
N LEU A 92 6.65 21.08 17.08
CA LEU A 92 5.84 22.27 16.90
C LEU A 92 5.82 23.11 18.18
N SER A 93 5.73 24.42 18.02
CA SER A 93 5.49 25.39 19.11
C SER A 93 4.59 26.52 18.59
N ILE A 94 3.30 26.31 18.73
CA ILE A 94 2.28 27.20 18.14
C ILE A 94 2.11 28.44 19.01
N PRO A 95 2.29 29.66 18.47
CA PRO A 95 2.01 30.92 19.18
C PRO A 95 0.54 31.02 19.62
N ASP A 96 0.28 31.91 20.56
CA ASP A 96 -1.03 32.10 21.18
C ASP A 96 -2.08 32.75 20.28
N ASN A 97 -1.68 33.29 19.14
CA ASN A 97 -2.54 33.90 18.13
C ASN A 97 -2.56 33.12 16.79
N ILE A 98 -1.97 31.92 16.75
CA ILE A 98 -1.86 31.12 15.54
C ILE A 98 -2.45 29.73 15.80
N THR A 99 -3.00 29.11 14.77
CA THR A 99 -3.37 27.70 14.73
C THR A 99 -2.63 26.97 13.61
N GLY A 100 -2.29 25.69 13.82
CA GLY A 100 -1.67 24.84 12.81
C GLY A 100 -2.62 23.73 12.36
N ARG A 101 -2.65 23.43 11.06
CA ARG A 101 -3.47 22.38 10.48
C ARG A 101 -2.66 21.50 9.55
N VAL A 102 -2.67 20.22 9.81
CA VAL A 102 -2.01 19.23 8.94
C VAL A 102 -2.83 19.00 7.68
N GLY A 103 -2.14 18.96 6.56
CA GLY A 103 -2.69 18.60 5.26
C GLY A 103 -1.83 17.55 4.56
N GLU A 104 -2.43 16.86 3.63
CA GLU A 104 -1.77 15.81 2.85
C GLU A 104 -0.86 16.41 1.78
N LYS A 105 0.27 15.74 1.51
CA LYS A 105 1.09 16.06 0.33
C LYS A 105 0.43 15.48 -0.91
N ASN A 106 0.25 16.30 -1.95
CA ASN A 106 -0.38 15.89 -3.20
C ASN A 106 0.27 14.66 -3.84
N SER A 107 1.60 14.53 -3.74
CA SER A 107 2.32 13.34 -4.25
C SER A 107 1.92 12.06 -3.52
N LEU A 108 1.80 12.11 -2.19
CA LEU A 108 1.43 10.95 -1.37
C LEU A 108 -0.05 10.62 -1.48
N LEU A 109 -0.91 11.64 -1.55
CA LEU A 109 -2.34 11.48 -1.84
C LEU A 109 -2.56 10.70 -3.15
N ARG A 110 -1.82 11.06 -4.22
CA ARG A 110 -1.90 10.37 -5.51
C ARG A 110 -1.34 8.94 -5.49
N MET A 111 -0.46 8.62 -4.56
CA MET A 111 0.01 7.26 -4.32
C MET A 111 -0.99 6.41 -3.52
N GLY A 112 -2.04 7.04 -2.97
CA GLY A 112 -3.02 6.37 -2.13
C GLY A 112 -2.63 6.32 -0.64
N LEU A 113 -1.78 7.25 -0.18
CA LEU A 113 -1.55 7.46 1.25
C LEU A 113 -2.49 8.53 1.78
N LYS A 114 -3.25 8.17 2.79
CA LYS A 114 -4.04 9.10 3.58
C LYS A 114 -3.30 9.45 4.87
N VAL A 115 -3.17 10.75 5.14
CA VAL A 115 -2.49 11.25 6.35
C VAL A 115 -3.44 12.13 7.13
N ASP A 116 -3.80 11.70 8.33
CA ASP A 116 -4.65 12.47 9.23
C ASP A 116 -3.82 12.98 10.41
N GLY A 117 -3.97 14.27 10.70
CA GLY A 117 -3.39 14.92 11.86
C GLY A 117 -4.41 15.78 12.60
N PRO A 118 -4.16 16.10 13.87
CA PRO A 118 -5.02 17.01 14.61
C PRO A 118 -4.84 18.45 14.12
N GLN A 119 -5.75 19.33 14.55
CA GLN A 119 -5.53 20.76 14.53
C GLN A 119 -4.72 21.15 15.77
N TYR A 120 -3.61 21.85 15.57
CA TYR A 120 -2.76 22.35 16.64
C TYR A 120 -3.27 23.70 17.09
N GLN A 121 -3.69 23.76 18.36
CA GLN A 121 -4.30 24.95 18.95
C GLN A 121 -3.24 25.98 19.36
N PRO A 122 -3.63 27.26 19.56
CA PRO A 122 -2.75 28.28 20.13
C PRO A 122 -2.11 27.86 21.46
N GLY A 123 -0.82 28.06 21.60
CA GLY A 123 -0.05 27.67 22.79
C GLY A 123 0.36 26.20 22.84
N HIS A 124 0.03 25.39 21.83
CA HIS A 124 0.36 23.96 21.81
C HIS A 124 1.82 23.75 21.42
N THR A 125 2.57 23.06 22.28
CA THR A 125 3.94 22.60 22.00
C THR A 125 3.95 21.07 22.02
N THR A 126 4.38 20.44 20.92
CA THR A 126 4.35 18.98 20.79
C THR A 126 5.09 18.51 19.54
N TYR A 127 5.51 17.24 19.48
CA TYR A 127 5.73 16.58 18.20
C TYR A 127 4.38 16.26 17.53
N ALA A 128 4.34 16.22 16.21
CA ALA A 128 3.14 15.80 15.52
C ALA A 128 3.09 14.28 15.42
N PHE A 129 2.01 13.70 15.98
CA PHE A 129 1.70 12.29 15.80
C PHE A 129 0.60 12.16 14.76
N LEU A 130 0.94 11.55 13.63
CA LEU A 130 0.05 11.47 12.47
C LEU A 130 -0.34 10.03 12.21
N ARG A 131 -1.60 9.83 11.85
CA ARG A 131 -2.12 8.56 11.38
C ARG A 131 -1.91 8.47 9.87
N VAL A 132 -1.19 7.45 9.41
CA VAL A 132 -0.94 7.18 7.99
C VAL A 132 -1.60 5.88 7.61
N GLN A 133 -2.43 5.90 6.57
CA GLN A 133 -3.16 4.74 6.06
C GLN A 133 -2.91 4.58 4.56
N ASN A 134 -2.66 3.35 4.14
CA ASN A 134 -2.62 2.98 2.73
C ASN A 134 -4.05 2.66 2.25
N ILE A 135 -4.60 3.51 1.39
CA ILE A 135 -5.92 3.34 0.76
C ILE A 135 -5.81 2.85 -0.70
N SER A 136 -4.59 2.59 -1.18
CA SER A 136 -4.34 2.03 -2.52
C SER A 136 -4.53 0.52 -2.55
N ALA A 137 -4.44 -0.06 -3.74
CA ALA A 137 -4.44 -1.51 -3.95
C ALA A 137 -3.04 -2.14 -3.81
N ASP A 138 -1.98 -1.33 -3.80
CA ASP A 138 -0.59 -1.76 -3.82
C ASP A 138 0.09 -1.58 -2.46
N GLU A 139 1.19 -2.30 -2.24
CA GLU A 139 2.04 -2.11 -1.07
C GLU A 139 2.82 -0.79 -1.18
N ILE A 140 2.82 0.02 -0.13
CA ILE A 140 3.58 1.27 -0.05
C ILE A 140 4.57 1.20 1.10
N THR A 141 5.84 1.50 0.82
CA THR A 141 6.90 1.53 1.83
C THR A 141 7.11 2.94 2.37
N LEU A 142 6.95 3.12 3.68
CA LEU A 142 7.31 4.35 4.39
C LEU A 142 8.72 4.23 4.93
N LYS A 143 9.50 5.31 4.85
CA LYS A 143 10.88 5.38 5.38
C LYS A 143 11.05 6.61 6.25
N VAL A 144 11.79 6.45 7.35
CA VAL A 144 12.22 7.59 8.17
C VAL A 144 12.99 8.58 7.30
N GLY A 145 12.69 9.87 7.46
CA GLY A 145 13.24 10.94 6.64
C GLY A 145 12.37 11.35 5.43
N MET A 146 11.29 10.61 5.11
CA MET A 146 10.34 11.04 4.07
C MET A 146 9.53 12.25 4.53
N HIS A 147 9.26 13.18 3.63
CA HIS A 147 8.24 14.21 3.85
C HIS A 147 6.86 13.57 3.77
N ILE A 148 6.15 13.52 4.90
CA ILE A 148 4.92 12.72 5.04
C ILE A 148 3.65 13.55 4.99
N ALA A 149 3.71 14.81 5.38
CA ALA A 149 2.57 15.71 5.42
C ALA A 149 3.03 17.16 5.22
N GLN A 150 2.08 18.07 5.14
CA GLN A 150 2.30 19.52 5.21
C GLN A 150 1.55 20.10 6.39
N ILE A 151 2.07 21.17 6.98
CA ILE A 151 1.35 21.95 7.99
C ILE A 151 1.14 23.37 7.49
N TYR A 152 -0.08 23.86 7.61
CA TYR A 152 -0.50 25.22 7.31
C TYR A 152 -0.71 25.95 8.61
N PHE A 153 -0.38 27.24 8.63
CA PHE A 153 -0.56 28.10 9.80
C PHE A 153 -1.49 29.25 9.45
N GLU A 154 -2.44 29.48 10.33
CA GLU A 154 -3.45 30.54 10.18
C GLU A 154 -3.39 31.44 11.38
N GLU A 155 -3.29 32.78 11.15
CA GLU A 155 -3.36 33.75 12.20
C GLU A 155 -4.83 33.96 12.61
N LEU A 156 -5.09 33.93 13.92
CA LEU A 156 -6.42 34.13 14.47
C LEU A 156 -6.75 35.61 14.54
N LYS A 157 -8.02 35.93 14.38
CA LYS A 157 -8.54 37.29 14.52
C LYS A 157 -8.22 37.93 15.88
N GLU A 158 -8.35 37.11 16.91
CA GLU A 158 -8.14 37.49 18.29
C GLU A 158 -7.49 36.31 19.03
N ARG A 159 -6.71 36.62 20.06
CA ARG A 159 -6.17 35.57 20.96
C ARG A 159 -7.35 34.95 21.72
N PRO A 160 -7.36 33.58 21.84
CA PRO A 160 -8.36 32.92 22.69
C PRO A 160 -8.19 33.31 24.15
N GLU A 161 -9.27 33.29 24.92
CA GLU A 161 -9.24 33.60 26.35
C GLU A 161 -8.29 32.66 27.12
N LYS A 162 -8.24 31.38 26.73
CA LYS A 162 -7.29 30.40 27.24
C LYS A 162 -6.63 29.67 26.07
N THR A 163 -5.31 29.65 26.05
CA THR A 163 -4.52 28.87 25.12
C THR A 163 -4.54 27.38 25.51
N TYR A 164 -4.10 26.50 24.62
CA TYR A 164 -4.04 25.07 24.92
C TYR A 164 -3.16 24.78 26.16
N ALA A 165 -2.04 25.47 26.32
CA ALA A 165 -1.17 25.36 27.48
C ALA A 165 -1.84 25.74 28.81
N GLU A 166 -2.82 26.63 28.77
CA GLU A 166 -3.55 27.15 29.95
C GLU A 166 -4.81 26.32 30.27
N GLN A 167 -5.15 25.31 29.43
CA GLN A 167 -6.29 24.45 29.66
C GLN A 167 -5.93 23.30 30.64
N GLU A 168 -6.76 23.05 31.65
CA GLU A 168 -6.55 21.99 32.65
C GLU A 168 -6.53 20.59 32.01
N ASN A 169 -7.22 20.40 30.89
CA ASN A 169 -7.34 19.13 30.16
C ASN A 169 -6.41 19.04 28.95
N ALA A 170 -5.35 19.82 28.88
CA ALA A 170 -4.36 19.82 27.80
C ALA A 170 -3.48 18.55 27.80
N SER A 171 -4.10 17.41 27.53
CA SER A 171 -3.50 16.08 27.67
C SER A 171 -2.28 15.85 26.75
N PHE A 172 -2.14 16.60 25.66
CA PHE A 172 -1.09 16.41 24.65
C PHE A 172 -0.07 17.56 24.62
N GLN A 173 -0.05 18.39 25.67
CA GLN A 173 0.98 19.41 25.81
C GLN A 173 2.33 18.76 26.11
N ASN A 174 3.39 19.17 25.40
CA ASN A 174 4.74 18.60 25.49
C ASN A 174 4.79 17.09 25.29
N GLU A 175 4.01 16.58 24.31
CA GLU A 175 4.01 15.14 24.01
C GLU A 175 5.29 14.78 23.22
N ASP A 176 6.22 14.12 23.90
CA ASP A 176 7.46 13.62 23.30
C ASP A 176 7.33 12.15 22.85
N GLU A 177 6.41 11.40 23.43
CA GLU A 177 6.12 10.02 23.10
C GLU A 177 4.62 9.81 22.88
N TYR A 178 4.29 8.98 21.91
CA TYR A 178 2.90 8.67 21.58
C TYR A 178 2.16 8.05 22.76
N ARG A 179 1.08 8.69 23.18
CA ARG A 179 0.17 8.16 24.21
C ARG A 179 -0.88 7.26 23.57
N HIS A 180 -0.77 5.97 23.84
CA HIS A 180 -1.62 4.95 23.26
C HIS A 180 -3.10 5.06 23.69
N PHE A 181 -3.93 5.63 22.84
CA PHE A 181 -5.39 5.54 22.96
C PHE A 181 -6.00 4.52 21.98
N GLY A 182 -5.20 3.90 21.11
CA GLY A 182 -5.63 2.92 20.13
C GLY A 182 -4.63 1.79 19.94
N LYS A 183 -5.12 0.64 19.51
CA LYS A 183 -4.31 -0.57 19.28
C LYS A 183 -3.84 -0.65 17.80
N TYR A 184 -3.38 0.48 17.23
CA TYR A 184 -2.99 0.53 15.82
C TYR A 184 -1.85 -0.43 15.48
N GLU A 185 -0.86 -0.57 16.34
CA GLU A 185 0.26 -1.49 16.15
C GLU A 185 -0.20 -2.96 16.17
N GLU A 186 -1.09 -3.32 17.08
CA GLU A 186 -1.68 -4.66 17.12
C GLU A 186 -2.51 -4.94 15.87
N ALA A 187 -3.30 -3.96 15.43
CA ALA A 187 -4.09 -4.06 14.20
C ALA A 187 -3.19 -4.19 12.96
N TYR A 188 -2.11 -3.41 12.87
CA TYR A 188 -1.11 -3.50 11.82
C TYR A 188 -0.50 -4.91 11.74
N ARG A 189 -0.02 -5.45 12.86
CA ARG A 189 0.57 -6.80 12.92
C ARG A 189 -0.44 -7.90 12.54
N LYS A 190 -1.70 -7.76 12.95
CA LYS A 190 -2.77 -8.69 12.54
C LYS A 190 -3.02 -8.65 11.04
N ASN A 191 -3.04 -7.45 10.45
CA ASN A 191 -3.25 -7.27 9.01
C ASN A 191 -2.09 -7.85 8.19
N ILE A 192 -0.84 -7.62 8.60
CA ILE A 192 0.32 -8.22 7.94
C ILE A 192 0.25 -9.74 7.96
N LYS A 193 0.02 -10.36 9.12
CA LYS A 193 -0.11 -11.82 9.24
C LYS A 193 -1.27 -12.39 8.41
N ALA A 194 -2.39 -11.67 8.34
CA ALA A 194 -3.53 -12.09 7.51
C ALA A 194 -3.19 -12.02 6.01
N PHE A 195 -2.46 -10.99 5.59
CA PHE A 195 -2.03 -10.83 4.21
C PHE A 195 -1.01 -11.88 3.79
N GLU A 196 0.01 -12.15 4.61
CA GLU A 196 0.99 -13.22 4.38
C GLU A 196 0.28 -14.59 4.24
N LYS A 197 -0.64 -14.89 5.16
CA LYS A 197 -1.42 -16.12 5.09
C LYS A 197 -2.27 -16.21 3.82
N MET A 198 -2.81 -15.09 3.34
CA MET A 198 -3.58 -15.07 2.09
C MET A 198 -2.69 -15.31 0.88
N GLN A 199 -1.47 -14.79 0.85
CA GLN A 199 -0.48 -15.08 -0.20
C GLN A 199 -0.10 -16.57 -0.20
N ASP A 200 0.21 -17.15 0.96
CA ASP A 200 0.51 -18.58 1.10
C ASP A 200 -0.66 -19.47 0.59
N ILE A 201 -1.90 -19.09 0.92
CA ILE A 201 -3.09 -19.80 0.43
C ILE A 201 -3.19 -19.69 -1.09
N LYS A 202 -2.95 -18.53 -1.68
CA LYS A 202 -2.99 -18.32 -3.12
C LYS A 202 -1.95 -19.22 -3.84
N GLU A 203 -0.71 -19.21 -3.38
CA GLU A 203 0.35 -20.09 -3.94
C GLU A 203 0.01 -21.57 -3.80
N ASN A 204 -0.56 -21.96 -2.65
CA ASN A 204 -1.01 -23.34 -2.43
C ASN A 204 -2.16 -23.73 -3.36
N ILE A 205 -3.11 -22.85 -3.63
CA ILE A 205 -4.21 -23.08 -4.58
C ILE A 205 -3.66 -23.23 -6.00
N GLU A 206 -2.75 -22.36 -6.44
CA GLU A 206 -2.13 -22.44 -7.75
C GLU A 206 -1.38 -23.77 -7.92
N SER A 207 -0.58 -24.16 -6.93
CA SER A 207 0.15 -25.45 -6.94
C SER A 207 -0.78 -26.66 -6.92
N ALA A 208 -1.88 -26.60 -6.18
CA ALA A 208 -2.90 -27.65 -6.15
C ALA A 208 -3.64 -27.75 -7.49
N SER A 209 -3.97 -26.63 -8.10
CA SER A 209 -4.60 -26.57 -9.43
C SER A 209 -3.73 -27.27 -10.48
N HIS A 210 -2.43 -26.96 -10.54
CA HIS A 210 -1.49 -27.63 -11.43
C HIS A 210 -1.42 -29.14 -11.21
N ARG A 211 -1.44 -29.59 -9.95
CA ARG A 211 -1.46 -31.03 -9.61
C ARG A 211 -2.74 -31.72 -10.06
N ILE A 212 -3.89 -31.05 -9.88
CA ILE A 212 -5.19 -31.59 -10.31
C ILE A 212 -5.24 -31.72 -11.83
N TYR A 213 -4.85 -30.69 -12.58
CA TYR A 213 -4.79 -30.76 -14.04
C TYR A 213 -3.86 -31.90 -14.51
N GLY A 214 -2.72 -32.09 -13.87
CA GLY A 214 -1.82 -33.15 -14.14
C GLY A 214 -2.40 -34.55 -13.93
N ASN A 215 -3.07 -34.74 -12.82
CA ASN A 215 -3.74 -35.98 -12.51
C ASN A 215 -4.88 -36.28 -13.50
N VAL A 216 -5.68 -35.27 -13.87
CA VAL A 216 -6.75 -35.42 -14.86
C VAL A 216 -6.20 -35.82 -16.23
N LEU A 217 -5.13 -35.17 -16.70
CA LEU A 217 -4.49 -35.50 -17.97
C LEU A 217 -3.93 -36.94 -17.96
N THR A 218 -3.33 -37.34 -16.83
CA THR A 218 -2.81 -38.73 -16.67
C THR A 218 -3.94 -39.74 -16.70
N LEU A 219 -5.06 -39.50 -16.00
CA LEU A 219 -6.25 -40.35 -16.04
C LEU A 219 -6.85 -40.45 -17.44
N MET A 220 -6.96 -39.32 -18.15
CA MET A 220 -7.44 -39.34 -19.55
C MET A 220 -6.50 -40.16 -20.45
N GLY A 221 -5.19 -40.03 -20.28
CA GLY A 221 -4.21 -40.81 -21.00
C GLY A 221 -4.38 -42.34 -20.74
N ILE A 222 -4.58 -42.75 -19.49
CA ILE A 222 -4.82 -44.15 -19.12
C ILE A 222 -6.13 -44.65 -19.73
N ILE A 223 -7.20 -43.88 -19.68
CA ILE A 223 -8.49 -44.25 -20.26
C ILE A 223 -8.35 -44.47 -21.76
N VAL A 224 -7.73 -43.55 -22.48
CA VAL A 224 -7.47 -43.66 -23.93
C VAL A 224 -6.63 -44.89 -24.22
N ALA A 225 -5.62 -45.21 -23.40
CA ALA A 225 -4.77 -46.38 -23.50
C ALA A 225 -5.58 -47.67 -23.39
N ILE A 226 -6.46 -47.76 -22.37
CA ILE A 226 -7.32 -48.93 -22.15
C ILE A 226 -8.28 -49.12 -23.32
N PHE A 227 -8.97 -48.06 -23.78
CA PHE A 227 -9.85 -48.15 -24.94
C PHE A 227 -9.14 -48.55 -26.21
N SER A 228 -7.91 -48.06 -26.43
CA SER A 228 -7.11 -48.47 -27.59
C SER A 228 -6.74 -49.93 -27.54
N LEU A 229 -6.30 -50.47 -26.37
CA LEU A 229 -6.02 -51.88 -26.19
C LEU A 229 -7.26 -52.77 -26.43
N ILE A 230 -8.41 -52.37 -25.88
CA ILE A 230 -9.68 -53.08 -26.08
C ILE A 230 -10.08 -53.10 -27.56
N SER A 231 -10.00 -51.94 -28.22
CA SER A 231 -10.37 -51.79 -29.64
C SER A 231 -9.49 -52.66 -30.56
N ILE A 232 -8.21 -52.75 -30.26
CA ILE A 232 -7.28 -53.61 -31.03
C ILE A 232 -7.58 -55.08 -30.80
N ASN A 233 -7.76 -55.47 -29.55
CA ASN A 233 -8.05 -56.89 -29.22
C ASN A 233 -9.45 -57.31 -29.70
N SER A 234 -10.43 -56.40 -29.76
CA SER A 234 -11.77 -56.69 -30.29
C SER A 234 -11.76 -57.14 -31.77
N ARG A 235 -10.86 -56.61 -32.58
CA ARG A 235 -10.71 -57.00 -33.99
C ARG A 235 -10.25 -58.43 -34.19
N ILE A 236 -9.62 -59.05 -33.17
CA ILE A 236 -9.17 -60.43 -33.17
C ILE A 236 -10.38 -61.41 -33.11
N PHE A 237 -11.45 -60.98 -32.44
CA PHE A 237 -12.67 -61.78 -32.31
C PHE A 237 -13.56 -61.75 -33.56
N ASP A 238 -13.29 -60.84 -34.53
CA ASP A 238 -14.06 -60.71 -35.78
C ASP A 238 -13.68 -61.71 -36.90
N GLY A 239 -12.98 -62.82 -36.53
CA GLY A 239 -12.76 -63.96 -37.40
C GLY A 239 -11.69 -63.78 -38.46
N GLN A 240 -10.81 -62.78 -38.38
CA GLN A 240 -9.62 -62.69 -39.21
C GLN A 240 -8.51 -63.49 -38.59
N THR A 241 -7.88 -64.43 -39.40
CA THR A 241 -6.72 -65.25 -39.04
C THR A 241 -5.46 -64.35 -38.94
N ILE A 242 -5.35 -63.58 -37.84
CA ILE A 242 -4.18 -62.74 -37.55
C ILE A 242 -3.16 -63.66 -36.81
N SER A 243 -1.89 -63.63 -37.24
CA SER A 243 -0.86 -64.40 -36.54
C SER A 243 -0.68 -63.95 -35.09
N PRO A 244 -0.51 -64.82 -34.11
CA PRO A 244 -0.28 -64.41 -32.70
C PRO A 244 0.91 -63.48 -32.54
N SER A 245 1.92 -63.57 -33.35
CA SER A 245 3.10 -62.68 -33.32
C SER A 245 2.80 -61.29 -33.75
N TYR A 246 1.88 -61.08 -34.73
CA TYR A 246 1.43 -59.73 -35.15
C TYR A 246 0.65 -59.01 -34.04
N ILE A 247 -0.18 -59.78 -33.31
CA ILE A 247 -0.93 -59.22 -32.17
C ILE A 247 0.01 -58.76 -31.08
N ILE A 248 1.05 -59.58 -30.78
CA ILE A 248 2.06 -59.19 -29.76
C ILE A 248 2.83 -57.94 -30.19
N ALA A 249 3.28 -57.88 -31.46
CA ALA A 249 3.99 -56.71 -31.99
C ALA A 249 3.17 -55.44 -31.91
N MET A 250 1.90 -55.53 -32.27
CA MET A 250 0.98 -54.39 -32.27
C MET A 250 0.67 -53.89 -30.85
N ASN A 251 0.42 -54.82 -29.90
CA ASN A 251 0.20 -54.46 -28.49
C ASN A 251 1.45 -53.88 -27.84
N LEU A 252 2.65 -54.37 -28.20
CA LEU A 252 3.92 -53.86 -27.69
C LEU A 252 4.22 -52.45 -28.21
N SER A 253 3.99 -52.21 -29.50
CA SER A 253 4.15 -50.89 -30.11
C SER A 253 3.18 -49.86 -29.51
N LEU A 254 1.91 -50.24 -29.29
CA LEU A 254 0.93 -49.37 -28.65
C LEU A 254 1.30 -49.06 -27.21
N THR A 255 1.73 -50.08 -26.43
CA THR A 255 2.18 -49.90 -25.05
C THR A 255 3.37 -48.91 -24.99
N PHE A 256 4.30 -48.99 -25.93
CA PHE A 256 5.41 -48.09 -26.06
C PHE A 256 4.95 -46.63 -26.33
N CYS A 257 4.03 -46.43 -27.28
CA CYS A 257 3.47 -45.10 -27.58
C CYS A 257 2.77 -44.48 -26.36
N ILE A 258 1.98 -45.27 -25.63
CA ILE A 258 1.29 -44.85 -24.41
C ILE A 258 2.30 -44.47 -23.32
N ALA A 259 3.32 -45.30 -23.13
CA ALA A 259 4.39 -45.02 -22.16
C ALA A 259 5.11 -43.70 -22.50
N VAL A 260 5.48 -43.49 -23.77
CA VAL A 260 6.09 -42.21 -24.20
C VAL A 260 5.18 -41.00 -23.89
N MET A 261 3.90 -41.13 -24.21
CA MET A 261 2.93 -40.04 -23.97
C MET A 261 2.76 -39.73 -22.47
N LEU A 262 2.63 -40.77 -21.63
CA LEU A 262 2.56 -40.62 -20.18
C LEU A 262 3.84 -40.02 -19.61
N GLY A 263 5.00 -40.43 -20.10
CA GLY A 263 6.28 -39.86 -19.70
C GLY A 263 6.42 -38.40 -20.04
N MET A 264 5.94 -37.96 -21.22
CA MET A 264 5.93 -36.58 -21.62
C MET A 264 5.01 -35.75 -20.73
N ILE A 265 3.82 -36.25 -20.42
CA ILE A 265 2.88 -35.59 -19.50
C ILE A 265 3.51 -35.44 -18.11
N LEU A 266 4.09 -36.50 -17.56
CA LEU A 266 4.75 -36.48 -16.25
C LEU A 266 5.94 -35.52 -16.21
N PHE A 267 6.69 -35.41 -17.31
CA PHE A 267 7.80 -34.48 -17.42
C PHE A 267 7.32 -33.01 -17.43
N LEU A 268 6.25 -32.72 -18.16
CA LEU A 268 5.68 -31.36 -18.22
C LEU A 268 5.08 -30.88 -16.88
N ILE A 269 4.43 -31.81 -16.15
CA ILE A 269 3.73 -31.49 -14.90
C ILE A 269 4.70 -31.43 -13.72
N ASN A 270 5.75 -32.23 -13.70
CA ASN A 270 6.55 -32.47 -12.51
C ASN A 270 8.01 -32.03 -12.69
N LYS A 271 8.22 -30.72 -12.84
CA LYS A 271 9.56 -30.11 -12.93
C LYS A 271 10.52 -30.43 -11.78
N GLY A 272 10.06 -31.10 -10.71
CA GLY A 272 10.81 -31.33 -9.46
C GLY A 272 11.09 -32.79 -9.13
N ARG A 273 10.69 -33.78 -9.94
CA ARG A 273 11.05 -35.17 -9.66
C ARG A 273 12.52 -35.42 -9.95
N GLY A 274 13.24 -35.97 -8.95
CA GLY A 274 14.69 -36.12 -8.98
C GLY A 274 15.20 -36.87 -10.20
N LYS A 275 16.43 -36.57 -10.59
CA LYS A 275 17.14 -37.17 -11.74
C LYS A 275 17.02 -38.71 -11.81
N GLY A 276 16.90 -39.41 -10.67
CA GLY A 276 16.73 -40.84 -10.59
C GLY A 276 15.45 -41.35 -11.27
N PHE A 277 14.31 -40.68 -11.11
CA PHE A 277 13.06 -41.10 -11.77
C PHE A 277 13.14 -41.00 -13.30
N ALA A 278 13.74 -39.89 -13.80
CA ALA A 278 13.92 -39.70 -15.24
C ALA A 278 14.83 -40.78 -15.86
N ILE A 279 15.87 -41.20 -15.16
CA ILE A 279 16.78 -42.25 -15.61
C ILE A 279 16.07 -43.62 -15.67
N ILE A 280 15.37 -43.99 -14.58
CA ILE A 280 14.64 -45.28 -14.53
C ILE A 280 13.57 -45.31 -15.62
N TYR A 281 12.82 -44.24 -15.79
CA TYR A 281 11.78 -44.14 -16.82
C TYR A 281 12.37 -44.22 -18.24
N GLY A 282 13.50 -43.56 -18.48
CA GLY A 282 14.24 -43.67 -19.74
C GLY A 282 14.71 -45.07 -20.07
N ILE A 283 15.19 -45.82 -19.07
CA ILE A 283 15.60 -47.23 -19.23
C ILE A 283 14.40 -48.09 -19.61
N VAL A 284 13.24 -47.91 -18.96
CA VAL A 284 12.01 -48.68 -19.28
C VAL A 284 11.55 -48.38 -20.70
N LEU A 285 11.56 -47.13 -21.14
CA LEU A 285 11.22 -46.75 -22.52
C LEU A 285 12.18 -47.36 -23.54
N LEU A 286 13.47 -47.38 -23.23
CA LEU A 286 14.48 -47.98 -24.10
C LEU A 286 14.28 -49.48 -24.27
N ILE A 287 14.00 -50.21 -23.18
CA ILE A 287 13.71 -51.67 -23.22
C ILE A 287 12.44 -51.92 -24.04
N LEU A 288 11.34 -51.19 -23.82
CA LEU A 288 10.10 -51.33 -24.57
C LEU A 288 10.29 -51.02 -26.07
N GLY A 289 11.06 -49.94 -26.38
CA GLY A 289 11.38 -49.57 -27.76
C GLY A 289 12.18 -50.66 -28.49
N ILE A 290 13.24 -51.21 -27.87
CA ILE A 290 14.04 -52.30 -28.45
C ILE A 290 13.18 -53.54 -28.66
N ALA A 291 12.37 -53.91 -27.67
CA ALA A 291 11.45 -55.05 -27.80
C ALA A 291 10.46 -54.85 -28.96
N SER A 292 9.88 -53.64 -29.10
CA SER A 292 8.98 -53.32 -30.20
C SER A 292 9.66 -53.48 -31.58
N VAL A 293 10.89 -52.97 -31.74
CA VAL A 293 11.64 -53.05 -32.98
C VAL A 293 12.00 -54.50 -33.32
N ILE A 294 12.47 -55.32 -32.35
CA ILE A 294 12.79 -56.67 -32.54
C ILE A 294 11.59 -57.54 -33.02
N PHE A 295 10.43 -57.32 -32.41
CA PHE A 295 9.19 -57.95 -32.81
C PHE A 295 8.69 -57.52 -34.18
N CYS A 296 8.76 -56.17 -34.49
CA CYS A 296 8.41 -55.69 -35.81
C CYS A 296 9.35 -56.11 -36.93
N SER A 297 10.65 -56.36 -36.65
CA SER A 297 11.64 -56.79 -37.65
C SER A 297 11.54 -58.30 -38.02
N LYS A 298 10.74 -59.07 -37.30
CA LYS A 298 10.46 -60.49 -37.59
C LYS A 298 9.26 -60.69 -38.53
N PHE A 299 8.68 -59.61 -39.01
CA PHE A 299 7.60 -59.50 -39.96
C PHE A 299 8.03 -58.78 -41.23
#